data_3e0fa6e2ee1bebce3648ffc02acdc70a
#
_entry.id   3e0fa6e2ee1bebce3648ffc02acdc70a
#
_cell.length_a   1.000
_cell.length_b   1.000
_cell.length_c   1.000
_cell.angle_alpha   90.00
_cell.angle_beta   90.00
_cell.angle_gamma   90.00
#
_symmetry.space_group_name_H-M   'P 1'
#
loop_
_entity.id
_entity.type
_entity.pdbx_description
1 polymer ?
#
loop_
_entity_poly.entity_id
_entity_poly.type
_entity_poly.pdbx_seq_one_letter_code
_entity_poly.pdbx_strand_id
1 'polypeptide(L)'
;MAKIHEIENWINGVKEEIIDPDMEIIDPHHHLWHGPEDPPGVKESYRYLLEDLWSDTSSGHNIKKTVFIDCGQEYYEEGPERFKPVGETEFVVEIAKQGRE
;
A
#
# COMPACT_ATOMS: atom_id res chain seq x y z
N MET A 1 -14.26 -16.52 0.86
CA MET A 1 -12.96 -15.83 0.76
C MET A 1 -12.39 -15.64 2.16
N ALA A 2 -11.13 -15.95 2.36
CA ALA A 2 -10.47 -15.79 3.64
C ALA A 2 -10.38 -14.29 4.02
N LYS A 3 -10.50 -13.99 5.30
CA LYS A 3 -10.32 -12.63 5.81
C LYS A 3 -8.84 -12.28 5.82
N ILE A 4 -8.53 -10.98 5.72
CA ILE A 4 -7.13 -10.51 5.67
C ILE A 4 -6.33 -11.01 6.87
N HIS A 5 -6.86 -10.93 8.08
CA HIS A 5 -6.15 -11.40 9.27
C HIS A 5 -5.89 -12.92 9.29
N GLU A 6 -6.75 -13.71 8.65
CA GLU A 6 -6.52 -15.14 8.49
C GLU A 6 -5.36 -15.42 7.55
N ILE A 7 -5.26 -14.64 6.47
CA ILE A 7 -4.15 -14.72 5.53
C ILE A 7 -2.85 -14.30 6.22
N GLU A 8 -2.86 -13.20 6.96
CA GLU A 8 -1.69 -12.73 7.70
C GLU A 8 -1.22 -13.76 8.72
N ASN A 9 -2.13 -14.37 9.46
CA ASN A 9 -1.79 -15.43 10.41
C ASN A 9 -1.15 -16.63 9.72
N TRP A 10 -1.68 -17.01 8.57
CA TRP A 10 -1.14 -18.12 7.79
C TRP A 10 0.27 -17.81 7.28
N ILE A 11 0.49 -16.61 6.75
CA ILE A 11 1.80 -16.17 6.26
C ILE A 11 2.80 -16.14 7.42
N ASN A 12 2.41 -15.58 8.56
CA ASN A 12 3.28 -15.45 9.73
C ASN A 12 3.58 -16.79 10.42
N GLY A 13 2.88 -17.85 10.05
CA GLY A 13 3.14 -19.19 10.56
C GLY A 13 4.45 -19.82 10.05
N VAL A 14 5.00 -19.26 8.97
CA VAL A 14 6.28 -19.73 8.41
C VAL A 14 7.27 -18.57 8.49
N LYS A 15 8.40 -18.80 9.15
CA LYS A 15 9.48 -17.82 9.21
C LYS A 15 10.69 -18.33 8.46
N GLU A 16 11.17 -17.53 7.54
CA GLU A 16 12.34 -17.83 6.73
C GLU A 16 13.42 -16.79 6.98
N GLU A 17 14.68 -17.22 6.97
CA GLU A 17 15.78 -16.28 7.03
C GLU A 17 15.91 -15.53 5.70
N ILE A 18 16.24 -14.24 5.78
CA ILE A 18 16.52 -13.43 4.62
C ILE A 18 17.88 -13.86 4.04
N ILE A 19 17.89 -14.25 2.77
CA ILE A 19 19.09 -14.78 2.12
C ILE A 19 20.18 -13.71 2.00
N ASP A 20 19.81 -12.49 1.61
CA ASP A 20 20.75 -11.39 1.41
C ASP A 20 20.12 -10.07 1.90
N PRO A 21 20.28 -9.75 3.19
CA PRO A 21 19.68 -8.54 3.75
C PRO A 21 20.31 -7.23 3.25
N ASP A 22 21.48 -7.29 2.65
CA ASP A 22 22.21 -6.10 2.18
C ASP A 22 21.91 -5.77 0.72
N MET A 23 21.34 -6.73 -0.03
CA MET A 23 21.01 -6.49 -1.44
C MET A 23 20.04 -5.34 -1.60
N GLU A 24 20.43 -4.32 -2.36
CA GLU A 24 19.55 -3.19 -2.66
C GLU A 24 18.41 -3.64 -3.58
N ILE A 25 17.19 -3.32 -3.17
CA ILE A 25 15.97 -3.71 -3.88
C ILE A 25 15.18 -2.46 -4.22
N ILE A 26 14.68 -2.41 -5.45
CA ILE A 26 13.62 -1.49 -5.84
C ILE A 26 12.38 -2.34 -5.99
N ASP A 27 11.37 -2.10 -5.15
CA ASP A 27 10.09 -2.80 -5.25
C ASP A 27 9.27 -2.14 -6.37
N PRO A 28 9.01 -2.83 -7.49
CA PRO A 28 8.40 -2.20 -8.65
C PRO A 28 6.88 -2.10 -8.59
N HIS A 29 6.25 -2.51 -7.51
CA HIS A 29 4.80 -2.61 -7.50
C HIS A 29 4.23 -2.56 -6.08
N HIS A 30 3.72 -1.40 -5.68
CA HIS A 30 2.92 -1.34 -4.46
C HIS A 30 1.71 -0.45 -4.67
N HIS A 31 0.75 -0.60 -3.78
CA HIS A 31 -0.47 0.19 -3.76
C HIS A 31 -0.61 0.87 -2.40
N LEU A 32 -1.48 1.88 -2.35
CA LEU A 32 -1.92 2.50 -1.11
C LEU A 32 -3.45 2.47 -1.11
N TRP A 33 -4.05 2.03 -0.01
CA TRP A 33 -5.50 1.97 0.15
C TRP A 33 -5.93 2.78 1.36
N HIS A 34 -6.90 3.65 1.17
CA HIS A 34 -7.36 4.55 2.21
C HIS A 34 -8.31 3.89 3.21
N GLY A 35 -8.75 2.69 2.97
CA GLY A 35 -9.41 1.85 3.98
C GLY A 35 -10.82 2.24 4.36
N PRO A 36 -11.09 2.63 5.61
CA PRO A 36 -12.39 2.43 6.23
C PRO A 36 -13.52 3.37 5.79
N GLU A 37 -13.48 3.94 4.62
CA GLU A 37 -14.57 4.72 4.07
C GLU A 37 -15.57 3.87 3.27
N ASP A 38 -15.36 2.58 3.26
CA ASP A 38 -16.29 1.66 2.65
C ASP A 38 -17.66 1.73 3.32
N PRO A 39 -18.75 1.56 2.56
CA PRO A 39 -20.09 1.60 3.13
C PRO A 39 -20.25 0.64 4.30
N PRO A 40 -21.07 0.99 5.30
CA PRO A 40 -21.38 0.09 6.40
C PRO A 40 -21.88 -1.27 5.88
N GLY A 41 -21.32 -2.35 6.43
CA GLY A 41 -21.69 -3.71 6.04
C GLY A 41 -20.80 -4.29 4.93
N VAL A 42 -19.97 -3.48 4.31
CA VAL A 42 -18.89 -4.00 3.48
C VAL A 42 -17.80 -4.49 4.41
N LYS A 43 -17.36 -5.70 4.18
CA LYS A 43 -16.34 -6.31 5.02
C LYS A 43 -15.07 -5.51 5.01
N GLU A 44 -14.49 -5.45 6.19
CA GLU A 44 -13.17 -4.89 6.50
C GLU A 44 -12.51 -4.20 5.33
N SER A 45 -12.73 -2.89 5.23
CA SER A 45 -12.02 -2.10 4.25
C SER A 45 -10.53 -2.27 4.46
N TYR A 46 -9.83 -2.54 3.41
CA TYR A 46 -8.40 -2.74 3.48
C TYR A 46 -7.70 -1.39 3.56
N ARG A 47 -7.06 -1.15 4.68
CA ARG A 47 -6.25 0.04 4.87
C ARG A 47 -4.77 -0.31 4.78
N TYR A 48 -4.07 0.37 3.91
CA TYR A 48 -2.64 0.20 3.74
C TYR A 48 -2.03 1.54 3.32
N LEU A 49 -1.47 2.25 4.27
CA LEU A 49 -0.90 3.58 4.05
C LEU A 49 0.59 3.59 4.40
N LEU A 50 1.15 4.78 4.55
CA LEU A 50 2.59 4.97 4.69
C LEU A 50 3.21 4.12 5.82
N GLU A 51 2.59 4.08 6.97
CA GLU A 51 3.10 3.30 8.11
C GLU A 51 3.13 1.81 7.83
N ASP A 52 2.10 1.31 7.15
CA ASP A 52 2.02 -0.10 6.75
C ASP A 52 3.09 -0.43 5.73
N LEU A 53 3.28 0.45 4.74
CA LEU A 53 4.34 0.30 3.74
C LEU A 53 5.72 0.30 4.42
N TRP A 54 5.97 1.21 5.35
CA TRP A 54 7.23 1.26 6.08
C TRP A 54 7.46 0.00 6.92
N SER A 55 6.43 -0.53 7.53
CA SER A 55 6.51 -1.79 8.26
C SER A 55 7.02 -2.92 7.37
N ASP A 56 6.49 -2.99 6.15
CA ASP A 56 6.90 -4.02 5.19
C ASP A 56 8.31 -3.76 4.63
N THR A 57 8.61 -2.51 4.25
CA THR A 57 9.91 -2.19 3.66
C THR A 57 11.06 -2.26 4.66
N SER A 58 10.77 -2.18 5.96
CA SER A 58 11.77 -2.28 7.02
C SER A 58 11.86 -3.66 7.65
N SER A 59 11.26 -4.67 7.05
CA SER A 59 11.16 -6.02 7.63
C SER A 59 12.43 -6.89 7.50
N GLY A 60 13.55 -6.30 7.09
CA GLY A 60 14.84 -6.98 7.04
C GLY A 60 15.52 -6.98 5.68
N HIS A 61 14.79 -6.68 4.61
CA HIS A 61 15.35 -6.46 3.28
C HIS A 61 15.80 -5.01 3.12
N ASN A 62 16.70 -4.77 2.18
CA ASN A 62 17.22 -3.43 1.90
C ASN A 62 16.42 -2.77 0.78
N ILE A 63 15.19 -2.41 1.06
CA ILE A 63 14.30 -1.76 0.08
C ILE A 63 14.66 -0.28 0.01
N LYS A 64 15.20 0.15 -1.12
CA LYS A 64 15.64 1.54 -1.32
C LYS A 64 14.56 2.42 -1.89
N LYS A 65 13.74 1.90 -2.77
CA LYS A 65 12.66 2.63 -3.45
C LYS A 65 11.51 1.71 -3.74
N THR A 66 10.34 2.28 -3.87
CA THR A 66 9.16 1.57 -4.31
C THR A 66 8.50 2.32 -5.46
N VAL A 67 7.77 1.61 -6.31
CA VAL A 67 7.00 2.21 -7.40
C VAL A 67 5.51 2.00 -7.12
N PHE A 68 4.79 3.11 -6.97
CA PHE A 68 3.34 3.06 -6.78
C PHE A 68 2.66 2.71 -8.10
N ILE A 69 1.69 1.79 -8.04
CA ILE A 69 0.87 1.42 -9.18
C ILE A 69 -0.58 1.79 -8.88
N ASP A 70 -1.22 2.40 -9.87
CA ASP A 70 -2.63 2.80 -9.83
C ASP A 70 -3.52 1.64 -9.39
N CYS A 71 -4.45 1.92 -8.48
CA CYS A 71 -5.42 0.93 -8.01
C CYS A 71 -6.82 1.54 -7.79
N GLY A 72 -7.07 2.73 -8.33
CA GLY A 72 -8.38 3.36 -8.32
C GLY A 72 -8.73 4.13 -7.06
N GLN A 73 -7.75 4.45 -6.23
CA GLN A 73 -7.99 5.17 -4.98
C GLN A 73 -8.09 6.67 -5.20
N GLU A 74 -9.00 7.32 -4.48
CA GLU A 74 -9.13 8.77 -4.42
C GLU A 74 -9.32 9.46 -5.77
N TYR A 75 -9.94 8.78 -6.73
CA TYR A 75 -10.34 9.41 -7.98
C TYR A 75 -11.30 10.56 -7.71
N TYR A 76 -11.23 11.61 -8.51
CA TYR A 76 -12.21 12.70 -8.41
C TYR A 76 -13.62 12.16 -8.64
N GLU A 77 -14.56 12.58 -7.80
CA GLU A 77 -15.96 12.22 -7.94
C GLU A 77 -16.63 13.02 -9.08
N GLU A 78 -16.16 14.21 -9.31
CA GLU A 78 -16.72 15.15 -10.28
C GLU A 78 -15.70 15.54 -11.34
N GLY A 79 -16.19 16.14 -12.42
CA GLY A 79 -15.37 16.60 -13.52
C GLY A 79 -15.27 15.60 -14.67
N PRO A 80 -14.48 15.92 -15.70
CA PRO A 80 -14.32 15.04 -16.86
C PRO A 80 -13.75 13.67 -16.47
N GLU A 81 -14.34 12.61 -17.00
CA GLU A 81 -13.93 11.24 -16.70
C GLU A 81 -12.44 11.02 -16.91
N ARG A 82 -11.87 11.58 -17.97
CA ARG A 82 -10.45 11.41 -18.31
C ARG A 82 -9.50 12.00 -17.29
N PHE A 83 -9.96 12.91 -16.42
CA PHE A 83 -9.14 13.55 -15.39
C PHE A 83 -9.36 13.00 -13.99
N LYS A 84 -10.36 12.16 -13.80
CA LYS A 84 -10.65 11.59 -12.47
C LYS A 84 -9.46 10.87 -11.84
N PRO A 85 -8.66 10.08 -12.58
CA PRO A 85 -7.48 9.44 -12.02
C PRO A 85 -6.41 10.37 -11.46
N VAL A 86 -6.42 11.65 -11.83
CA VAL A 86 -5.49 12.64 -11.28
C VAL A 86 -5.63 12.75 -9.76
N GLY A 87 -6.83 12.51 -9.23
CA GLY A 87 -7.07 12.48 -7.79
C GLY A 87 -6.19 11.48 -7.06
N GLU A 88 -5.96 10.32 -7.65
CA GLU A 88 -5.06 9.32 -7.06
C GLU A 88 -3.62 9.79 -7.06
N THR A 89 -3.17 10.45 -8.12
CA THR A 89 -1.82 11.02 -8.18
C THR A 89 -1.62 12.07 -7.08
N GLU A 90 -2.59 12.95 -6.86
CA GLU A 90 -2.53 13.93 -5.78
C GLU A 90 -2.46 13.27 -4.40
N PHE A 91 -3.26 12.23 -4.19
CA PHE A 91 -3.25 11.44 -2.95
C PHE A 91 -1.87 10.85 -2.69
N VAL A 92 -1.27 10.21 -3.68
CA VAL A 92 0.05 9.57 -3.56
C VAL A 92 1.14 10.62 -3.31
N VAL A 93 1.08 11.76 -3.97
CA VAL A 93 2.03 12.86 -3.76
C VAL A 93 1.96 13.37 -2.32
N GLU A 94 0.75 13.49 -1.77
CA GLU A 94 0.58 13.92 -0.38
C GLU A 94 1.15 12.89 0.61
N ILE A 95 0.93 11.61 0.36
CA ILE A 95 1.53 10.55 1.17
C ILE A 95 3.06 10.61 1.09
N ALA A 96 3.61 10.81 -0.11
CA ALA A 96 5.05 10.95 -0.28
C ALA A 96 5.63 12.15 0.48
N LYS A 97 4.91 13.26 0.55
CA LYS A 97 5.32 14.42 1.36
C LYS A 97 5.37 14.07 2.85
N GLN A 98 4.37 13.38 3.36
CA GLN A 98 4.35 12.92 4.75
C GLN A 98 5.59 12.07 5.06
N GLY A 99 6.03 11.27 4.11
CA GLY A 99 7.20 10.41 4.25
C GLY A 99 8.52 11.16 4.30
N ARG A 100 8.56 12.43 3.92
CA ARG A 100 9.77 13.26 3.94
C ARG A 100 9.91 14.10 5.21
N GLU A 101 8.85 14.14 5.99
CA GLU A 101 8.81 14.95 7.23
C GLU A 101 9.30 14.19 8.47
#